data_0f91f2862bc20b0edfad2c9339c5b6a2
#
_entry.id   0f91f2862bc20b0edfad2c9339c5b6a2
#
_cell.length_a   1.000
_cell.length_b   1.000
_cell.length_c   1.000
_cell.angle_alpha   90.00
_cell.angle_beta   90.00
_cell.angle_gamma   90.00
#
_symmetry.space_group_name_H-M   'P 1'
#
loop_
_entity.id
_entity.type
_entity.pdbx_description
1 polymer ?
#
loop_
_entity_poly.entity_id
_entity_poly.type
_entity_poly.pdbx_seq_one_letter_code
_entity_poly.pdbx_strand_id
1 'polypeptide(L)'
;TLADAKLTTVGGTFSVPGSVAWELPDTTTVVANRAYTWIFTPGDTTNYESISGEIVLYNFVDTPYFPAIIGDSSKFNFHDVTRFDYFYDAVKWAVDHDITSGTGRFTFSPNAACTRAQTVTFLWRAAGSPRPVSTVNPFTDVHYGDYFYQAVLWAVENGITMGTSATTFSPDATVTRAQVVTFLWRANGQPAAWNS
;
A
#
# COMPACT_ATOMS: atom_id res chain seq x y z
N THR A 1 -6.89 -6.32 -25.29
CA THR A 1 -7.95 -7.17 -25.90
C THR A 1 -8.18 -8.43 -25.06
N LEU A 2 -9.25 -9.18 -25.34
CA LEU A 2 -9.50 -10.47 -24.70
C LEU A 2 -8.42 -11.51 -25.03
N ALA A 3 -7.75 -11.40 -26.18
CA ALA A 3 -6.60 -12.24 -26.52
C ALA A 3 -5.45 -12.15 -25.50
N ASP A 4 -5.32 -11.00 -24.85
CA ASP A 4 -4.26 -10.75 -23.85
C ASP A 4 -4.65 -11.33 -22.48
N ALA A 5 -5.95 -11.53 -22.24
CA ALA A 5 -6.50 -12.15 -21.05
C ALA A 5 -6.63 -13.66 -21.24
N LYS A 6 -5.50 -14.37 -21.15
CA LYS A 6 -5.44 -15.82 -21.38
C LYS A 6 -6.29 -16.58 -20.37
N LEU A 7 -7.34 -17.26 -20.87
CA LEU A 7 -8.04 -18.27 -20.09
C LEU A 7 -7.18 -19.52 -20.00
N THR A 8 -6.94 -19.99 -18.79
CA THR A 8 -6.22 -21.24 -18.55
C THR A 8 -7.05 -22.15 -17.65
N THR A 9 -6.96 -23.45 -17.86
CA THR A 9 -7.56 -24.46 -16.97
C THR A 9 -6.69 -24.71 -15.73
N VAL A 10 -5.58 -24.00 -15.59
CA VAL A 10 -4.66 -24.12 -14.46
C VAL A 10 -5.30 -23.47 -13.22
N GLY A 11 -5.72 -24.31 -12.28
CA GLY A 11 -6.38 -23.88 -11.04
C GLY A 11 -7.88 -24.19 -10.96
N GLY A 12 -8.52 -24.54 -12.09
CA GLY A 12 -9.87 -25.08 -12.13
C GLY A 12 -9.82 -26.55 -12.56
N THR A 13 -10.38 -27.45 -11.77
CA THR A 13 -10.51 -28.86 -12.17
C THR A 13 -11.81 -29.04 -12.94
N PHE A 14 -11.75 -29.05 -14.24
CA PHE A 14 -12.81 -29.64 -15.04
C PHE A 14 -12.65 -31.18 -14.97
N SER A 15 -13.70 -31.89 -14.65
CA SER A 15 -13.67 -33.35 -14.51
C SER A 15 -13.57 -34.09 -15.85
N VAL A 16 -13.72 -33.38 -16.97
CA VAL A 16 -13.63 -33.88 -18.33
C VAL A 16 -12.71 -33.01 -19.17
N PRO A 17 -11.99 -33.57 -20.17
CA PRO A 17 -11.20 -32.80 -21.12
C PRO A 17 -12.08 -31.87 -21.94
N GLY A 18 -11.59 -30.67 -22.23
CA GLY A 18 -12.32 -29.70 -23.05
C GLY A 18 -11.50 -28.46 -23.32
N SER A 19 -12.12 -27.46 -23.92
CA SER A 19 -11.52 -26.16 -24.19
C SER A 19 -12.30 -25.05 -23.51
N VAL A 20 -11.60 -23.99 -23.14
CA VAL A 20 -12.21 -22.77 -22.59
C VAL A 20 -11.93 -21.60 -23.54
N ALA A 21 -12.96 -20.79 -23.80
CA ALA A 21 -12.86 -19.61 -24.65
C ALA A 21 -13.71 -18.48 -24.11
N TRP A 22 -13.45 -17.26 -24.56
CA TRP A 22 -14.35 -16.13 -24.32
C TRP A 22 -15.61 -16.25 -25.20
N GLU A 23 -16.75 -15.80 -24.68
CA GLU A 23 -17.98 -15.69 -25.47
C GLU A 23 -17.86 -14.62 -26.57
N LEU A 24 -17.15 -13.53 -26.25
CA LEU A 24 -16.87 -12.46 -27.20
C LEU A 24 -15.55 -12.74 -27.98
N PRO A 25 -15.41 -12.19 -29.18
CA PRO A 25 -14.18 -12.34 -29.97
C PRO A 25 -12.94 -11.87 -29.23
N ASP A 26 -11.82 -12.54 -29.45
CA ASP A 26 -10.51 -12.23 -28.85
C ASP A 26 -10.03 -10.79 -29.15
N THR A 27 -10.54 -10.18 -30.24
CA THR A 27 -10.26 -8.79 -30.62
C THR A 27 -11.01 -7.77 -29.78
N THR A 28 -11.95 -8.21 -28.93
CA THR A 28 -12.75 -7.31 -28.07
C THR A 28 -11.84 -6.57 -27.11
N THR A 29 -11.94 -5.24 -27.10
CA THR A 29 -11.21 -4.41 -26.15
C THR A 29 -11.74 -4.62 -24.74
N VAL A 30 -10.85 -4.94 -23.82
CA VAL A 30 -11.20 -5.10 -22.40
C VAL A 30 -11.45 -3.74 -21.76
N VAL A 31 -12.62 -3.58 -21.16
CA VAL A 31 -12.99 -2.42 -20.35
C VAL A 31 -12.81 -2.78 -18.88
N ALA A 32 -12.09 -1.96 -18.13
CA ALA A 32 -11.81 -2.21 -16.72
C ALA A 32 -13.10 -2.34 -15.89
N ASN A 33 -13.10 -3.25 -14.93
CA ASN A 33 -14.20 -3.54 -14.02
C ASN A 33 -15.50 -4.03 -14.73
N ARG A 34 -15.39 -4.56 -15.92
CA ARG A 34 -16.50 -5.18 -16.65
C ARG A 34 -16.41 -6.69 -16.55
N ALA A 35 -17.56 -7.36 -16.37
CA ALA A 35 -17.66 -8.81 -16.45
C ALA A 35 -17.63 -9.27 -17.90
N TYR A 36 -16.90 -10.37 -18.12
CA TYR A 36 -16.81 -11.07 -19.42
C TYR A 36 -17.12 -12.53 -19.21
N THR A 37 -17.95 -13.08 -20.10
CA THR A 37 -18.36 -14.48 -20.05
C THR A 37 -17.30 -15.36 -20.70
N TRP A 38 -16.95 -16.44 -20.01
CA TRP A 38 -16.17 -17.54 -20.56
C TRP A 38 -17.06 -18.76 -20.72
N ILE A 39 -16.72 -19.61 -21.69
CA ILE A 39 -17.43 -20.84 -21.99
C ILE A 39 -16.44 -21.99 -21.99
N PHE A 40 -16.70 -23.03 -21.21
CA PHE A 40 -16.02 -24.30 -21.31
C PHE A 40 -16.84 -25.24 -22.18
N THR A 41 -16.19 -25.77 -23.22
CA THR A 41 -16.79 -26.76 -24.10
C THR A 41 -16.09 -28.09 -23.88
N PRO A 42 -16.79 -29.12 -23.38
CA PRO A 42 -16.21 -30.45 -23.22
C PRO A 42 -15.89 -31.07 -24.59
N GLY A 43 -14.84 -31.93 -24.65
CA GLY A 43 -14.47 -32.67 -25.84
C GLY A 43 -15.54 -33.69 -26.28
N ASP A 44 -16.29 -34.21 -25.33
CA ASP A 44 -17.45 -35.10 -25.57
C ASP A 44 -18.76 -34.32 -25.33
N THR A 45 -19.22 -33.67 -26.37
CA THR A 45 -20.48 -32.90 -26.37
C THR A 45 -21.74 -33.74 -26.43
N THR A 46 -21.61 -35.07 -26.58
CA THR A 46 -22.76 -36.00 -26.60
C THR A 46 -23.20 -36.31 -25.16
N ASN A 47 -22.26 -36.46 -24.25
CA ASN A 47 -22.53 -36.84 -22.85
C ASN A 47 -22.41 -35.69 -21.87
N TYR A 48 -21.82 -34.55 -22.26
CA TYR A 48 -21.59 -33.41 -21.37
C TYR A 48 -22.01 -32.10 -22.03
N GLU A 49 -22.69 -31.26 -21.28
CA GLU A 49 -23.07 -29.93 -21.71
C GLU A 49 -21.96 -28.91 -21.48
N SER A 50 -21.91 -27.86 -22.31
CA SER A 50 -21.05 -26.72 -22.10
C SER A 50 -21.51 -25.92 -20.89
N ILE A 51 -20.57 -25.40 -20.12
CA ILE A 51 -20.85 -24.51 -19.01
C ILE A 51 -20.22 -23.15 -19.25
N SER A 52 -20.80 -22.11 -18.68
CA SER A 52 -20.28 -20.76 -18.74
C SER A 52 -20.19 -20.13 -17.36
N GLY A 53 -19.39 -19.10 -17.24
CA GLY A 53 -19.28 -18.30 -16.04
C GLY A 53 -18.79 -16.90 -16.40
N GLU A 54 -18.84 -16.02 -15.44
CA GLU A 54 -18.37 -14.65 -15.62
C GLU A 54 -17.12 -14.38 -14.77
N ILE A 55 -16.23 -13.57 -15.32
CA ILE A 55 -15.07 -13.04 -14.61
C ILE A 55 -14.95 -11.55 -14.89
N VAL A 56 -14.75 -10.76 -13.87
CA VAL A 56 -14.46 -9.33 -14.02
C VAL A 56 -13.01 -9.19 -14.44
N LEU A 57 -12.80 -8.63 -15.63
CA LEU A 57 -11.47 -8.33 -16.13
C LEU A 57 -11.10 -6.89 -15.76
N TYR A 58 -9.88 -6.77 -15.34
CA TYR A 58 -9.24 -5.49 -15.12
C TYR A 58 -8.30 -5.27 -16.30
N ASN A 59 -8.23 -4.03 -16.80
CA ASN A 59 -7.36 -3.71 -17.92
C ASN A 59 -5.90 -3.71 -17.43
N PHE A 60 -5.30 -4.89 -17.31
CA PHE A 60 -3.87 -5.01 -17.12
C PHE A 60 -3.22 -4.75 -18.47
N VAL A 61 -2.55 -3.63 -18.59
CA VAL A 61 -1.44 -3.57 -19.52
C VAL A 61 -0.35 -4.43 -18.89
N ASP A 62 -0.26 -5.70 -19.30
CA ASP A 62 0.83 -6.60 -18.92
C ASP A 62 2.09 -6.21 -19.72
N THR A 63 2.53 -5.02 -19.39
CA THR A 63 3.94 -4.73 -19.58
C THR A 63 4.57 -5.02 -18.21
N PRO A 64 5.76 -5.63 -18.15
CA PRO A 64 6.67 -5.30 -17.08
C PRO A 64 6.91 -3.81 -17.25
N TYR A 65 5.94 -3.03 -16.75
CA TYR A 65 5.92 -1.63 -16.89
C TYR A 65 6.98 -1.09 -15.94
N PHE A 66 8.15 -0.98 -16.52
CA PHE A 66 8.90 0.22 -16.31
C PHE A 66 8.26 1.29 -17.18
N PRO A 67 7.40 2.16 -16.69
CA PRO A 67 7.15 3.37 -17.39
C PRO A 67 8.45 4.16 -17.35
N ALA A 68 9.22 4.08 -18.42
CA ALA A 68 9.84 5.29 -18.85
C ALA A 68 8.69 6.25 -19.23
N ILE A 69 7.95 6.74 -18.24
CA ILE A 69 7.17 7.95 -18.41
C ILE A 69 8.21 9.05 -18.50
N ILE A 70 8.56 9.36 -19.73
CA ILE A 70 9.16 10.62 -20.08
C ILE A 70 8.20 11.68 -19.55
N GLY A 71 8.49 12.22 -18.36
CA GLY A 71 7.80 13.37 -17.79
C GLY A 71 7.06 13.19 -16.47
N ASP A 72 6.77 11.98 -16.00
CA ASP A 72 6.27 11.78 -14.63
C ASP A 72 7.41 11.27 -13.75
N SER A 73 8.01 12.19 -13.01
CA SER A 73 8.95 11.90 -11.93
C SER A 73 8.22 11.40 -10.69
N SER A 74 7.24 10.50 -10.86
CA SER A 74 6.54 9.96 -9.71
C SER A 74 7.53 9.15 -8.88
N LYS A 75 7.76 9.61 -7.66
CA LYS A 75 8.57 8.91 -6.65
C LYS A 75 7.96 7.56 -6.30
N PHE A 76 6.74 7.28 -6.77
CA PHE A 76 5.95 6.11 -6.48
C PHE A 76 6.26 4.97 -7.48
N ASN A 77 7.02 3.98 -7.03
CA ASN A 77 7.43 2.84 -7.85
C ASN A 77 7.53 1.52 -7.05
N PHE A 78 6.65 1.34 -6.07
CA PHE A 78 6.63 0.14 -5.24
C PHE A 78 6.00 -1.04 -5.99
N HIS A 79 6.69 -2.20 -5.97
CA HIS A 79 6.22 -3.42 -6.61
C HIS A 79 5.20 -4.18 -5.74
N ASP A 80 5.14 -3.88 -4.46
CA ASP A 80 4.28 -4.48 -3.45
C ASP A 80 3.06 -3.61 -3.10
N VAL A 81 2.79 -2.57 -3.92
CA VAL A 81 1.59 -1.73 -3.82
C VAL A 81 0.98 -1.59 -5.20
N THR A 82 -0.22 -2.10 -5.36
CA THR A 82 -0.96 -2.08 -6.61
C THR A 82 -2.17 -1.16 -6.52
N ARG A 83 -2.66 -0.64 -7.65
CA ARG A 83 -3.84 0.23 -7.69
C ARG A 83 -5.15 -0.42 -7.20
N PHE A 84 -5.13 -1.73 -6.94
CA PHE A 84 -6.28 -2.47 -6.41
C PHE A 84 -6.25 -2.60 -4.90
N ASP A 85 -5.14 -2.23 -4.27
CA ASP A 85 -5.03 -2.24 -2.83
C ASP A 85 -5.84 -1.08 -2.25
N TYR A 86 -6.62 -1.33 -1.20
CA TYR A 86 -7.46 -0.31 -0.56
C TYR A 86 -6.64 0.88 -0.03
N PHE A 87 -5.36 0.68 0.18
CA PHE A 87 -4.42 1.70 0.67
C PHE A 87 -3.62 2.39 -0.44
N TYR A 88 -3.83 2.04 -1.72
CA TYR A 88 -3.05 2.58 -2.84
C TYR A 88 -3.00 4.11 -2.88
N ASP A 89 -4.17 4.75 -2.88
CA ASP A 89 -4.26 6.21 -2.95
C ASP A 89 -3.62 6.87 -1.73
N ALA A 90 -3.76 6.26 -0.54
CA ALA A 90 -3.14 6.75 0.67
C ALA A 90 -1.60 6.66 0.62
N VAL A 91 -1.06 5.55 0.14
CA VAL A 91 0.40 5.37 -0.02
C VAL A 91 0.94 6.32 -1.09
N LYS A 92 0.25 6.43 -2.23
CA LYS A 92 0.63 7.35 -3.30
C LYS A 92 0.64 8.79 -2.79
N TRP A 93 -0.41 9.22 -2.10
CA TRP A 93 -0.49 10.54 -1.48
C TRP A 93 0.67 10.78 -0.50
N ALA A 94 0.97 9.81 0.35
CA ALA A 94 2.05 9.93 1.33
C ALA A 94 3.43 10.05 0.68
N VAL A 95 3.65 9.37 -0.46
CA VAL A 95 4.88 9.51 -1.27
C VAL A 95 4.95 10.87 -1.94
N ASP A 96 3.85 11.31 -2.57
CA ASP A 96 3.79 12.60 -3.28
C ASP A 96 4.02 13.80 -2.33
N HIS A 97 3.69 13.63 -1.04
CA HIS A 97 3.90 14.63 0.03
C HIS A 97 5.18 14.41 0.85
N ASP A 98 6.10 13.57 0.38
CA ASP A 98 7.36 13.26 1.06
C ASP A 98 7.21 12.69 2.50
N ILE A 99 6.03 12.16 2.85
CA ILE A 99 5.76 11.56 4.16
C ILE A 99 6.48 10.22 4.27
N THR A 100 6.49 9.44 3.19
CA THR A 100 7.20 8.15 3.13
C THR A 100 7.98 8.01 1.83
N SER A 101 9.04 7.22 1.86
CA SER A 101 9.78 6.76 0.70
C SER A 101 9.82 5.23 0.61
N GLY A 102 8.96 4.55 1.39
CA GLY A 102 8.94 3.10 1.50
C GLY A 102 10.00 2.55 2.45
N THR A 103 10.13 1.23 2.47
CA THR A 103 11.13 0.48 3.24
C THR A 103 12.36 0.11 2.41
N GLY A 104 12.26 0.23 1.10
CA GLY A 104 13.33 0.00 0.14
C GLY A 104 13.04 0.71 -1.18
N ARG A 105 14.00 0.62 -2.11
CA ARG A 105 13.92 1.34 -3.40
C ARG A 105 12.63 1.07 -4.17
N PHE A 106 12.09 -0.16 -4.05
CA PHE A 106 10.92 -0.62 -4.78
C PHE A 106 9.89 -1.32 -3.88
N THR A 107 9.99 -1.13 -2.56
CA THR A 107 9.13 -1.77 -1.58
C THR A 107 8.59 -0.77 -0.57
N PHE A 108 7.30 -0.89 -0.29
CA PHE A 108 6.62 -0.15 0.77
C PHE A 108 6.43 -0.99 2.04
N SER A 109 6.32 -2.31 1.86
CA SER A 109 6.06 -3.31 2.91
C SER A 109 4.74 -3.07 3.66
N PRO A 110 3.59 -3.07 2.95
CA PRO A 110 2.30 -2.62 3.49
C PRO A 110 1.82 -3.43 4.70
N ASN A 111 2.26 -4.68 4.81
CA ASN A 111 1.87 -5.58 5.91
C ASN A 111 2.88 -5.61 7.07
N ALA A 112 3.96 -4.84 6.98
CA ALA A 112 4.94 -4.75 8.06
C ALA A 112 4.41 -3.87 9.20
N ALA A 113 4.72 -4.24 10.43
CA ALA A 113 4.40 -3.39 11.57
C ALA A 113 5.29 -2.13 11.55
N CYS A 114 4.68 -0.97 11.81
CA CYS A 114 5.42 0.27 11.95
C CYS A 114 6.18 0.31 13.28
N THR A 115 7.40 0.83 13.24
CA THR A 115 8.15 1.16 14.45
C THR A 115 7.73 2.52 15.02
N ARG A 116 8.12 2.78 16.25
CA ARG A 116 7.90 4.09 16.89
C ARG A 116 8.62 5.21 16.12
N ALA A 117 9.85 4.95 15.68
CA ALA A 117 10.62 5.89 14.86
C ALA A 117 9.91 6.21 13.54
N GLN A 118 9.42 5.21 12.84
CA GLN A 118 8.67 5.41 11.60
C GLN A 118 7.39 6.22 11.84
N THR A 119 6.64 5.90 12.90
CA THR A 119 5.37 6.58 13.20
C THR A 119 5.57 8.06 13.50
N VAL A 120 6.54 8.43 14.35
CA VAL A 120 6.80 9.86 14.61
C VAL A 120 7.38 10.58 13.39
N THR A 121 8.15 9.87 12.55
CA THR A 121 8.68 10.43 11.30
C THR A 121 7.57 10.74 10.31
N PHE A 122 6.57 9.86 10.17
CA PHE A 122 5.39 10.13 9.34
C PHE A 122 4.62 11.37 9.83
N LEU A 123 4.39 11.48 11.13
CA LEU A 123 3.70 12.64 11.72
C LEU A 123 4.48 13.94 11.51
N TRP A 124 5.78 13.91 11.75
CA TRP A 124 6.67 15.06 11.55
C TRP A 124 6.69 15.52 10.09
N ARG A 125 6.80 14.59 9.15
CA ARG A 125 6.78 14.90 7.72
C ARG A 125 5.42 15.40 7.28
N ALA A 126 4.32 14.82 7.75
CA ALA A 126 2.96 15.30 7.49
C ALA A 126 2.73 16.73 8.02
N ALA A 127 3.44 17.12 9.08
CA ALA A 127 3.45 18.49 9.59
C ALA A 127 4.36 19.45 8.79
N GLY A 128 4.97 18.99 7.69
CA GLY A 128 5.89 19.78 6.87
C GLY A 128 7.34 19.78 7.34
N SER A 129 7.74 18.77 8.10
CA SER A 129 9.12 18.60 8.60
C SER A 129 9.66 19.81 9.37
N PRO A 130 8.92 20.39 10.32
CA PRO A 130 9.35 21.58 11.04
C PRO A 130 10.63 21.31 11.83
N ARG A 131 11.58 22.25 11.76
CA ARG A 131 12.84 22.13 12.48
C ARG A 131 12.57 22.24 13.98
N PRO A 132 13.02 21.28 14.81
CA PRO A 132 12.94 21.39 16.27
C PRO A 132 13.66 22.64 16.76
N VAL A 133 13.07 23.36 17.71
CA VAL A 133 13.69 24.52 18.37
C VAL A 133 14.70 24.05 19.41
N SER A 134 14.33 23.01 20.18
CA SER A 134 15.23 22.40 21.16
C SER A 134 16.26 21.51 20.51
N THR A 135 17.52 21.65 20.92
CA THR A 135 18.62 20.74 20.55
C THR A 135 18.89 19.69 21.64
N VAL A 136 18.14 19.73 22.73
CA VAL A 136 18.30 18.80 23.85
C VAL A 136 17.63 17.47 23.51
N ASN A 137 18.45 16.45 23.42
CA ASN A 137 17.99 15.07 23.25
C ASN A 137 17.97 14.36 24.61
N PRO A 138 16.79 13.98 25.15
CA PRO A 138 16.73 13.28 26.41
C PRO A 138 17.04 11.79 26.33
N PHE A 139 17.10 11.22 25.10
CA PHE A 139 17.16 9.78 24.90
C PHE A 139 18.56 9.29 24.56
N THR A 140 18.97 8.21 25.19
CA THR A 140 20.28 7.58 24.97
C THR A 140 20.30 6.66 23.74
N ASP A 141 19.13 6.26 23.26
CA ASP A 141 18.90 5.39 22.10
C ASP A 141 18.46 6.13 20.82
N VAL A 142 18.65 7.45 20.80
CA VAL A 142 18.40 8.32 19.64
C VAL A 142 19.66 9.13 19.38
N HIS A 143 20.25 9.01 18.17
CA HIS A 143 21.53 9.62 17.84
C HIS A 143 21.37 10.65 16.72
N TYR A 144 22.26 11.64 16.68
CA TYR A 144 22.23 12.73 15.71
C TYR A 144 22.21 12.26 14.24
N GLY A 145 22.81 11.11 13.94
CA GLY A 145 22.82 10.51 12.60
C GLY A 145 21.60 9.72 12.20
N ASP A 146 20.66 9.51 13.12
CA ASP A 146 19.44 8.72 12.85
C ASP A 146 18.47 9.50 11.96
N TYR A 147 17.84 8.82 10.98
CA TYR A 147 16.88 9.46 10.07
C TYR A 147 15.67 10.06 10.79
N PHE A 148 15.37 9.55 11.97
CA PHE A 148 14.27 9.98 12.83
C PHE A 148 14.67 11.00 13.91
N TYR A 149 15.94 11.38 14.01
CA TYR A 149 16.45 12.26 15.07
C TYR A 149 15.63 13.53 15.22
N GLN A 150 15.46 14.30 14.14
CA GLN A 150 14.69 15.54 14.16
C GLN A 150 13.21 15.33 14.45
N ALA A 151 12.64 14.25 13.91
CA ALA A 151 11.25 13.89 14.15
C ALA A 151 10.99 13.58 15.64
N VAL A 152 11.91 12.87 16.28
CA VAL A 152 11.81 12.55 17.72
C VAL A 152 11.91 13.82 18.57
N LEU A 153 12.89 14.70 18.31
CA LEU A 153 13.01 15.97 19.05
C LEU A 153 11.77 16.84 18.88
N TRP A 154 11.27 16.97 17.67
CA TRP A 154 10.01 17.68 17.39
C TRP A 154 8.81 17.06 18.14
N ALA A 155 8.71 15.74 18.15
CA ALA A 155 7.62 15.04 18.81
C ALA A 155 7.66 15.20 20.35
N VAL A 156 8.86 15.28 20.93
CA VAL A 156 9.05 15.60 22.36
C VAL A 156 8.63 17.04 22.65
N GLU A 157 9.15 17.98 21.87
CA GLU A 157 8.89 19.41 22.01
C GLU A 157 7.39 19.74 21.92
N ASN A 158 6.67 19.05 21.05
CA ASN A 158 5.22 19.22 20.87
C ASN A 158 4.37 18.31 21.78
N GLY A 159 4.97 17.62 22.74
CA GLY A 159 4.26 16.77 23.69
C GLY A 159 3.59 15.54 23.07
N ILE A 160 3.98 15.15 21.84
CA ILE A 160 3.44 13.98 21.13
C ILE A 160 3.93 12.70 21.80
N THR A 161 5.20 12.69 22.25
CA THR A 161 5.79 11.57 22.98
C THR A 161 6.70 12.08 24.10
N MET A 162 6.85 11.27 25.14
CA MET A 162 7.84 11.46 26.20
C MET A 162 8.82 10.27 26.29
N GLY A 163 8.87 9.44 25.24
CA GLY A 163 9.65 8.19 25.26
C GLY A 163 8.89 7.02 25.88
N THR A 164 9.59 5.92 26.07
CA THR A 164 9.14 4.73 26.82
C THR A 164 9.65 4.79 28.26
N SER A 165 10.69 5.57 28.50
CA SER A 165 11.19 5.97 29.83
C SER A 165 11.73 7.40 29.75
N ALA A 166 12.25 7.93 30.86
CA ALA A 166 12.86 9.26 30.90
C ALA A 166 14.09 9.39 29.97
N THR A 167 14.75 8.28 29.68
CA THR A 167 16.02 8.26 28.90
C THR A 167 15.99 7.35 27.66
N THR A 168 14.85 6.72 27.36
CA THR A 168 14.70 5.83 26.20
C THR A 168 13.47 6.18 25.37
N PHE A 169 13.65 6.21 24.06
CA PHE A 169 12.57 6.38 23.09
C PHE A 169 12.05 5.06 22.57
N SER A 170 12.90 4.03 22.49
CA SER A 170 12.67 2.71 21.89
C SER A 170 12.30 2.80 20.41
N PRO A 171 13.20 3.31 19.53
CA PRO A 171 12.89 3.62 18.12
C PRO A 171 12.38 2.41 17.33
N ASP A 172 12.95 1.23 17.57
CA ASP A 172 12.65 -0.01 16.83
C ASP A 172 11.46 -0.79 17.41
N ALA A 173 10.93 -0.37 18.56
CA ALA A 173 9.74 -1.02 19.12
C ALA A 173 8.51 -0.77 18.22
N THR A 174 7.73 -1.82 17.98
CA THR A 174 6.46 -1.70 17.26
C THR A 174 5.44 -0.87 18.04
N VAL A 175 4.63 -0.12 17.34
CA VAL A 175 3.55 0.68 17.96
C VAL A 175 2.23 -0.09 17.93
N THR A 176 1.48 0.02 19.02
CA THR A 176 0.10 -0.47 19.07
C THR A 176 -0.87 0.53 18.44
N ARG A 177 -2.06 0.07 18.03
CA ARG A 177 -3.13 0.96 17.53
C ARG A 177 -3.43 2.10 18.51
N ALA A 178 -3.46 1.80 19.83
CA ALA A 178 -3.69 2.81 20.88
C ALA A 178 -2.59 3.88 20.88
N GLN A 179 -1.33 3.47 20.73
CA GLN A 179 -0.20 4.42 20.67
C GLN A 179 -0.28 5.29 19.41
N VAL A 180 -0.61 4.70 18.24
CA VAL A 180 -0.76 5.46 16.99
C VAL A 180 -1.83 6.54 17.13
N VAL A 181 -3.04 6.19 17.60
CA VAL A 181 -4.13 7.17 17.75
C VAL A 181 -3.83 8.21 18.83
N THR A 182 -3.06 7.83 19.86
CA THR A 182 -2.60 8.79 20.88
C THR A 182 -1.63 9.81 20.29
N PHE A 183 -0.68 9.36 19.46
CA PHE A 183 0.26 10.25 18.78
C PHE A 183 -0.48 11.19 17.82
N LEU A 184 -1.42 10.66 17.02
CA LEU A 184 -2.26 11.46 16.13
C LEU A 184 -3.06 12.53 16.91
N TRP A 185 -3.71 12.15 17.99
CA TRP A 185 -4.50 13.07 18.83
C TRP A 185 -3.64 14.18 19.41
N ARG A 186 -2.44 13.83 19.91
CA ARG A 186 -1.49 14.82 20.45
C ARG A 186 -0.93 15.73 19.36
N ALA A 187 -0.59 15.16 18.19
CA ALA A 187 -0.11 15.95 17.06
C ALA A 187 -1.14 16.96 16.53
N ASN A 188 -2.44 16.70 16.77
CA ASN A 188 -3.54 17.62 16.46
C ASN A 188 -3.91 18.56 17.63
N GLY A 189 -3.03 18.76 18.59
CA GLY A 189 -3.25 19.70 19.69
C GLY A 189 -4.25 19.21 20.74
N GLN A 190 -4.46 17.91 20.85
CA GLN A 190 -5.30 17.27 21.88
C GLN A 190 -6.75 17.81 21.91
N PRO A 191 -7.46 17.81 20.77
CA PRO A 191 -8.83 18.31 20.73
C PRO A 191 -9.71 17.57 21.72
N ALA A 192 -10.65 18.29 22.36
CA ALA A 192 -11.62 17.67 23.26
C ALA A 192 -12.44 16.61 22.51
N ALA A 193 -12.71 15.47 23.16
CA ALA A 193 -13.64 14.50 22.62
C ALA A 193 -15.03 15.14 22.48
N TRP A 194 -15.72 14.86 21.37
CA TRP A 194 -17.10 15.30 21.20
C TRP A 194 -17.94 14.63 22.28
N ASN A 195 -18.55 15.43 23.16
CA ASN A 195 -19.57 14.92 24.08
C ASN A 195 -20.82 14.69 23.27
N SER A 196 -21.11 13.42 22.99
CA SER A 196 -22.39 12.98 22.39
C SER A 196 -23.49 12.97 23.43
#